data_4554078e65f586ea9d2dc20f22f0b59f
#
_entry.id   4554078e65f586ea9d2dc20f22f0b59f
#
_cell.length_a   1.000
_cell.length_b   1.000
_cell.length_c   1.000
_cell.angle_alpha   90.00
_cell.angle_beta   90.00
_cell.angle_gamma   90.00
#
_symmetry.space_group_name_H-M   'P 1'
#
loop_
_entity.id
_entity.type
_entity.pdbx_description
1 polymer ?
#
loop_
_entity_poly.entity_id
_entity_poly.type
_entity_poly.pdbx_seq_one_letter_code
_entity_poly.pdbx_strand_id
1 'polypeptide(L)'
;AKIEERWEKLPRTLIPTRRNRTAAEGAPEALIALLDDATKAYVFGLPAAAIAMCRAVLERVLKEFYLPEEESRKENGKPMMLGELLALAEKRYEHIRRLDLKSYVAKANKVMHRYEGGRVSEDELEAVRQFLEATKTLIEHAPQTPNQIPV
;
A
#
# COMPACT_ATOMS: atom_id res chain seq x y z
N ALA A 1 -17.70 4.28 -19.80
CA ALA A 1 -17.83 5.54 -19.07
C ALA A 1 -17.20 5.49 -17.69
N LYS A 2 -17.66 4.60 -16.81
CA LYS A 2 -17.12 4.53 -15.43
C LYS A 2 -15.68 4.00 -15.35
N ILE A 3 -15.27 3.13 -16.25
CA ILE A 3 -13.90 2.60 -16.32
C ILE A 3 -12.93 3.70 -16.76
N GLU A 4 -13.27 4.44 -17.78
CA GLU A 4 -12.45 5.56 -18.27
C GLU A 4 -12.32 6.64 -17.22
N GLU A 5 -13.41 6.98 -16.54
CA GLU A 5 -13.42 7.95 -15.48
C GLU A 5 -12.52 7.54 -14.31
N ARG A 6 -12.54 6.26 -13.90
CA ARG A 6 -11.65 5.75 -12.87
C ARG A 6 -10.20 5.74 -13.31
N TRP A 7 -9.96 5.41 -14.56
CA TRP A 7 -8.64 5.44 -15.16
C TRP A 7 -8.04 6.86 -15.12
N GLU A 8 -8.84 7.87 -15.46
CA GLU A 8 -8.41 9.27 -15.40
C GLU A 8 -8.12 9.77 -13.99
N LYS A 9 -8.85 9.26 -13.01
CA LYS A 9 -8.64 9.60 -11.59
C LYS A 9 -7.45 8.90 -10.95
N LEU A 10 -6.85 7.95 -11.63
CA LEU A 10 -5.64 7.31 -11.10
C LEU A 10 -4.52 8.35 -10.96
N PRO A 11 -3.86 8.37 -9.81
CA PRO A 11 -2.71 9.25 -9.67
C PRO A 11 -1.69 8.91 -10.75
N ARG A 12 -1.28 9.91 -11.49
CA ARG A 12 -0.23 9.79 -12.51
C ARG A 12 1.15 9.51 -11.92
N THR A 13 1.22 9.34 -10.63
CA THR A 13 2.41 8.85 -9.98
C THR A 13 2.76 7.51 -10.58
N LEU A 14 3.72 7.59 -11.43
CA LEU A 14 4.32 6.41 -12.03
C LEU A 14 4.67 5.43 -10.93
N ILE A 15 4.08 4.26 -11.03
CA ILE A 15 4.70 3.09 -10.41
C ILE A 15 6.19 3.25 -10.67
N PRO A 16 7.05 3.12 -9.65
CA PRO A 16 8.48 3.23 -9.90
C PRO A 16 8.86 2.27 -11.02
N THR A 17 8.89 2.80 -12.21
CA THR A 17 9.41 2.05 -13.34
C THR A 17 10.88 1.79 -13.05
N ARG A 18 11.44 0.77 -13.64
CA ARG A 18 12.88 0.49 -13.54
C ARG A 18 13.75 1.74 -13.74
N ARG A 19 13.21 2.76 -14.35
CA ARG A 19 13.87 4.03 -14.66
C ARG A 19 13.93 5.01 -13.48
N ASN A 20 13.00 4.92 -12.56
CA ASN A 20 12.92 5.79 -11.38
C ASN A 20 13.49 5.14 -10.13
N ARG A 21 14.03 3.96 -10.28
CA ARG A 21 14.73 3.28 -9.22
C ARG A 21 16.20 3.55 -9.34
N THR A 22 16.81 3.82 -8.24
CA THR A 22 18.22 3.60 -8.15
C THR A 22 18.47 2.15 -8.58
N ALA A 23 19.37 1.96 -9.50
CA ALA A 23 19.49 0.74 -10.31
C ALA A 23 19.71 -0.57 -9.51
N ALA A 24 20.11 -0.49 -8.26
CA ALA A 24 20.32 -1.64 -7.40
C ALA A 24 19.04 -2.15 -6.74
N GLU A 25 17.98 -1.38 -6.83
CA GLU A 25 16.86 -1.50 -5.93
C GLU A 25 15.59 -1.81 -6.66
N GLY A 26 15.66 -2.76 -7.52
CA GLY A 26 14.47 -3.28 -8.10
C GLY A 26 13.45 -3.61 -7.01
N ALA A 27 12.35 -2.83 -6.91
CA ALA A 27 11.20 -3.39 -6.23
C ALA A 27 10.99 -4.76 -6.82
N PRO A 28 10.82 -5.80 -6.00
CA PRO A 28 10.62 -7.14 -6.53
C PRO A 28 9.51 -7.10 -7.57
N GLU A 29 9.69 -7.79 -8.67
CA GLU A 29 8.68 -7.85 -9.74
C GLU A 29 7.31 -8.21 -9.18
N ALA A 30 7.27 -9.06 -8.16
CA ALA A 30 6.05 -9.43 -7.45
C ALA A 30 5.33 -8.23 -6.82
N LEU A 31 6.07 -7.27 -6.28
CA LEU A 31 5.50 -6.06 -5.68
C LEU A 31 4.86 -5.18 -6.74
N ILE A 32 5.54 -5.01 -7.86
CA ILE A 32 5.02 -4.25 -9.00
C ILE A 32 3.76 -4.92 -9.57
N ALA A 33 3.79 -6.23 -9.71
CA ALA A 33 2.65 -7.01 -10.20
C ALA A 33 1.43 -6.86 -9.28
N LEU A 34 1.63 -6.95 -7.97
CA LEU A 34 0.55 -6.74 -6.99
C LEU A 34 -0.03 -5.33 -7.06
N LEU A 35 0.80 -4.32 -7.21
CA LEU A 35 0.34 -2.93 -7.32
C LEU A 35 -0.42 -2.70 -8.63
N ASP A 36 0.05 -3.28 -9.72
CA ASP A 36 -0.63 -3.24 -11.01
C ASP A 36 -1.99 -3.93 -10.93
N ASP A 37 -2.07 -5.09 -10.30
CA ASP A 37 -3.33 -5.80 -10.09
C ASP A 37 -4.29 -5.01 -9.19
N ALA A 38 -3.79 -4.35 -8.16
CA ALA A 38 -4.59 -3.47 -7.31
C ALA A 38 -5.17 -2.31 -8.11
N THR A 39 -4.37 -1.72 -8.99
CA THR A 39 -4.78 -0.64 -9.87
C THR A 39 -5.87 -1.10 -10.84
N LYS A 40 -5.69 -2.25 -11.47
CA LYS A 40 -6.67 -2.84 -12.36
C LYS A 40 -7.98 -3.15 -11.63
N ALA A 41 -7.89 -3.73 -10.45
CA ALA A 41 -9.07 -4.03 -9.62
C ALA A 41 -9.86 -2.75 -9.29
N TYR A 42 -9.19 -1.67 -8.98
CA TYR A 42 -9.85 -0.37 -8.79
C TYR A 42 -10.55 0.10 -10.06
N VAL A 43 -9.86 0.09 -11.18
CA VAL A 43 -10.41 0.55 -12.48
C VAL A 43 -11.66 -0.24 -12.86
N PHE A 44 -11.65 -1.56 -12.64
CA PHE A 44 -12.79 -2.42 -12.94
C PHE A 44 -13.88 -2.40 -11.85
N GLY A 45 -13.70 -1.62 -10.80
CA GLY A 45 -14.72 -1.50 -9.76
C GLY A 45 -14.82 -2.70 -8.84
N LEU A 46 -13.70 -3.33 -8.52
CA LEU A 46 -13.57 -4.47 -7.63
C LEU A 46 -12.89 -4.03 -6.33
N PRO A 47 -13.61 -3.39 -5.41
CA PRO A 47 -12.99 -2.75 -4.25
C PRO A 47 -12.35 -3.75 -3.29
N ALA A 48 -12.99 -4.86 -3.01
CA ALA A 48 -12.45 -5.86 -2.10
C ALA A 48 -11.11 -6.43 -2.61
N ALA A 49 -11.04 -6.73 -3.90
CA ALA A 49 -9.80 -7.20 -4.53
C ALA A 49 -8.71 -6.13 -4.49
N ALA A 50 -9.05 -4.88 -4.81
CA ALA A 50 -8.11 -3.76 -4.76
C ALA A 50 -7.54 -3.55 -3.35
N ILE A 51 -8.39 -3.58 -2.33
CA ILE A 51 -8.01 -3.43 -0.93
C ILE A 51 -7.10 -4.57 -0.49
N ALA A 52 -7.46 -5.82 -0.79
CA ALA A 52 -6.66 -6.99 -0.44
C ALA A 52 -5.24 -6.89 -1.03
N MET A 53 -5.13 -6.49 -2.28
CA MET A 53 -3.85 -6.31 -2.96
C MET A 53 -3.05 -5.13 -2.42
N CYS A 54 -3.69 -4.00 -2.13
CA CYS A 54 -3.03 -2.87 -1.48
C CYS A 54 -2.48 -3.24 -0.11
N ARG A 55 -3.22 -3.99 0.67
CA ARG A 55 -2.75 -4.48 1.98
C ARG A 55 -1.53 -5.38 1.85
N ALA A 56 -1.56 -6.30 0.89
CA ALA A 56 -0.42 -7.18 0.61
C ALA A 56 0.82 -6.39 0.17
N VAL A 57 0.64 -5.40 -0.70
CA VAL A 57 1.71 -4.50 -1.12
C VAL A 57 2.27 -3.72 0.06
N LEU A 58 1.40 -3.12 0.86
CA LEU A 58 1.80 -2.32 2.02
C LEU A 58 2.60 -3.15 3.02
N GLU A 59 2.11 -4.32 3.36
CA GLU A 59 2.82 -5.24 4.26
C GLU A 59 4.22 -5.58 3.74
N ARG A 60 4.30 -5.90 2.47
CA ARG A 60 5.56 -6.25 1.82
C ARG A 60 6.55 -5.10 1.76
N VAL A 61 6.06 -3.90 1.42
CA VAL A 61 6.89 -2.68 1.39
C VAL A 61 7.47 -2.39 2.77
N LEU A 62 6.65 -2.49 3.81
CA LEU A 62 7.12 -2.25 5.17
C LEU A 62 8.20 -3.24 5.60
N LYS A 63 8.03 -4.51 5.28
CA LYS A 63 9.01 -5.56 5.62
C LYS A 63 10.29 -5.47 4.82
N GLU A 64 10.21 -5.17 3.54
CA GLU A 64 11.37 -5.20 2.66
C GLU A 64 12.18 -3.90 2.67
N PHE A 65 11.51 -2.75 2.82
CA PHE A 65 12.16 -1.45 2.66
C PHE A 65 12.25 -0.60 3.92
N TYR A 66 11.38 -0.81 4.89
CA TYR A 66 11.31 0.05 6.06
C TYR A 66 11.75 -0.61 7.36
N LEU A 67 11.44 -1.88 7.54
CA LEU A 67 11.68 -2.58 8.80
C LEU A 67 12.65 -3.74 8.60
N PRO A 68 13.68 -3.85 9.44
CA PRO A 68 14.54 -5.03 9.44
C PRO A 68 13.74 -6.30 9.75
N GLU A 69 14.10 -7.40 9.14
CA GLU A 69 13.42 -8.68 9.35
C GLU A 69 13.31 -9.06 10.83
N GLU A 70 14.38 -8.82 11.59
CA GLU A 70 14.45 -9.12 13.02
C GLU A 70 13.39 -8.37 13.84
N GLU A 71 13.08 -7.13 13.44
CA GLU A 71 12.13 -6.28 14.14
C GLU A 71 10.69 -6.44 13.66
N SER A 72 10.50 -7.07 12.51
CA SER A 72 9.17 -7.35 11.98
C SER A 72 8.52 -8.61 12.57
N ARG A 73 9.17 -9.20 13.55
CA ARG A 73 8.66 -10.36 14.29
C ARG A 73 8.31 -9.99 15.72
N LYS A 74 7.26 -10.58 16.25
CA LYS A 74 6.88 -10.48 17.66
C LYS A 74 7.90 -11.21 18.54
N GLU A 75 7.90 -10.91 19.84
CA GLU A 75 8.74 -11.60 20.82
C GLU A 75 8.57 -13.11 20.80
N ASN A 76 7.39 -13.61 20.45
CA ASN A 76 7.11 -15.04 20.33
C ASN A 76 7.57 -15.66 18.99
N GLY A 77 8.28 -14.92 18.16
CA GLY A 77 8.77 -15.37 16.84
C GLY A 77 7.74 -15.35 15.72
N LYS A 78 6.50 -15.02 15.99
CA LYS A 78 5.46 -14.90 14.97
C LYS A 78 5.61 -13.61 14.16
N PRO A 79 5.28 -13.61 12.86
CA PRO A 79 5.31 -12.39 12.08
C PRO A 79 4.28 -11.38 12.58
N MET A 80 4.65 -10.10 12.53
CA MET A 80 3.72 -9.02 12.87
C MET A 80 2.63 -8.89 11.82
N MET A 81 1.44 -8.56 12.28
CA MET A 81 0.32 -8.18 11.43
C MET A 81 0.51 -6.76 10.90
N LEU A 82 -0.23 -6.40 9.86
CA LEU A 82 -0.11 -5.10 9.21
C LEU A 82 -0.25 -3.92 10.19
N GLY A 83 -1.20 -3.96 11.10
CA GLY A 83 -1.39 -2.90 12.11
C GLY A 83 -0.17 -2.71 13.00
N GLU A 84 0.47 -3.79 13.40
CA GLU A 84 1.68 -3.77 14.22
C GLU A 84 2.89 -3.25 13.44
N LEU A 85 3.01 -3.64 12.17
CA LEU A 85 4.05 -3.14 11.26
C LEU A 85 3.91 -1.63 11.05
N LEU A 86 2.70 -1.16 10.82
CA LEU A 86 2.42 0.27 10.67
C LEU A 86 2.76 1.06 11.93
N ALA A 87 2.38 0.55 13.09
CA ALA A 87 2.68 1.20 14.36
C ALA A 87 4.20 1.35 14.58
N LEU A 88 4.95 0.32 14.26
CA LEU A 88 6.41 0.34 14.37
C LEU A 88 7.03 1.31 13.35
N ALA A 89 6.58 1.26 12.11
CA ALA A 89 7.08 2.14 11.05
C ALA A 89 6.80 3.62 11.34
N GLU A 90 5.63 3.94 11.86
CA GLU A 90 5.27 5.30 12.25
C GLU A 90 6.16 5.88 13.35
N LYS A 91 6.62 5.02 14.27
CA LYS A 91 7.57 5.44 15.30
C LYS A 91 8.93 5.81 14.74
N ARG A 92 9.34 5.18 13.65
CA ARG A 92 10.66 5.34 13.07
C ARG A 92 10.72 6.36 11.96
N TYR A 93 9.67 6.46 11.18
CA TYR A 93 9.62 7.29 9.98
C TYR A 93 8.53 8.33 10.08
N GLU A 94 8.92 9.59 10.24
CA GLU A 94 7.98 10.69 10.35
C GLU A 94 7.10 10.83 9.11
N HIS A 95 7.65 10.61 7.93
CA HIS A 95 6.89 10.70 6.69
C HIS A 95 5.77 9.64 6.61
N ILE A 96 5.98 8.46 7.20
CA ILE A 96 4.92 7.43 7.29
C ILE A 96 3.81 7.90 8.22
N ARG A 97 4.17 8.47 9.36
CA ARG A 97 3.19 9.02 10.30
C ARG A 97 2.35 10.11 9.66
N ARG A 98 2.96 10.96 8.84
CA ARG A 98 2.26 12.04 8.12
C ARG A 98 1.31 11.54 7.05
N LEU A 99 1.56 10.38 6.46
CA LEU A 99 0.65 9.78 5.48
C LEU A 99 -0.66 9.29 6.07
N ASP A 100 -0.69 9.05 7.38
CA ASP A 100 -1.86 8.52 8.09
C ASP A 100 -2.44 7.24 7.49
N LEU A 101 -1.55 6.30 7.18
CA LEU A 101 -1.92 5.02 6.57
C LEU A 101 -2.92 4.22 7.40
N LYS A 102 -2.88 4.34 8.73
CA LYS A 102 -3.86 3.69 9.61
C LYS A 102 -5.28 4.11 9.31
N SER A 103 -5.50 5.38 9.00
CA SER A 103 -6.81 5.90 8.62
C SER A 103 -7.30 5.26 7.33
N TYR A 104 -6.44 5.15 6.31
CA TYR A 104 -6.80 4.50 5.05
C TYR A 104 -7.06 3.01 5.22
N VAL A 105 -6.26 2.32 6.02
CA VAL A 105 -6.48 0.90 6.32
C VAL A 105 -7.81 0.70 7.05
N ALA A 106 -8.13 1.56 8.01
CA ALA A 106 -9.40 1.49 8.73
C ALA A 106 -10.60 1.71 7.81
N LYS A 107 -10.55 2.69 6.92
CA LYS A 107 -11.60 2.93 5.91
C LYS A 107 -11.73 1.74 4.96
N ALA A 108 -10.61 1.20 4.50
CA ALA A 108 -10.60 0.02 3.63
C ALA A 108 -11.21 -1.20 4.31
N ASN A 109 -10.91 -1.42 5.57
CA ASN A 109 -11.52 -2.50 6.35
C ASN A 109 -13.04 -2.35 6.45
N LYS A 110 -13.54 -1.13 6.63
CA LYS A 110 -14.99 -0.86 6.64
C LYS A 110 -15.63 -1.21 5.31
N VAL A 111 -14.99 -0.87 4.20
CA VAL A 111 -15.48 -1.22 2.86
C VAL A 111 -15.57 -2.74 2.72
N MET A 112 -14.53 -3.46 3.13
CA MET A 112 -14.52 -4.93 3.05
C MET A 112 -15.61 -5.57 3.90
N HIS A 113 -15.86 -5.07 5.11
CA HIS A 113 -16.88 -5.60 6.01
C HIS A 113 -18.30 -5.31 5.55
N ARG A 114 -18.51 -4.25 4.81
CA ARG A 114 -19.82 -3.87 4.26
C ARG A 114 -20.09 -4.48 2.89
N TYR A 115 -19.08 -5.07 2.28
CA TYR A 115 -19.20 -5.60 0.93
C TYR A 115 -19.97 -6.92 0.95
N GLU A 116 -21.22 -6.86 0.59
CA GLU A 116 -22.13 -8.02 0.51
C GLU A 116 -22.39 -8.47 -0.94
N GLY A 117 -21.44 -8.20 -1.85
CA GLY A 117 -21.59 -8.55 -3.26
C GLY A 117 -22.56 -7.68 -4.03
N GLY A 118 -22.93 -6.53 -3.46
CA GLY A 118 -23.86 -5.59 -4.06
C GLY A 118 -23.20 -4.44 -4.80
N ARG A 119 -23.94 -3.36 -4.95
CA ARG A 119 -23.48 -2.15 -5.61
C ARG A 119 -22.38 -1.47 -4.77
N VAL A 120 -21.28 -1.17 -5.41
CA VAL A 120 -20.19 -0.39 -4.82
C VAL A 120 -20.55 1.09 -4.94
N SER A 121 -20.50 1.82 -3.84
CA SER A 121 -20.69 3.25 -3.87
C SER A 121 -19.44 3.97 -4.41
N GLU A 122 -19.63 5.15 -4.98
CA GLU A 122 -18.50 5.97 -5.43
C GLU A 122 -17.62 6.40 -4.24
N ASP A 123 -18.19 6.58 -3.05
CA ASP A 123 -17.42 6.90 -1.84
C ASP A 123 -16.50 5.74 -1.43
N GLU A 124 -16.96 4.51 -1.57
CA GLU A 124 -16.13 3.32 -1.31
C GLU A 124 -14.98 3.23 -2.31
N LEU A 125 -15.24 3.47 -3.58
CA LEU A 125 -14.22 3.50 -4.62
C LEU A 125 -13.21 4.63 -4.41
N GLU A 126 -13.68 5.78 -3.96
CA GLU A 126 -12.79 6.90 -3.62
C GLU A 126 -11.87 6.56 -2.44
N ALA A 127 -12.38 5.88 -1.42
CA ALA A 127 -11.57 5.39 -0.31
C ALA A 127 -10.47 4.41 -0.80
N VAL A 128 -10.82 3.52 -1.74
CA VAL A 128 -9.86 2.60 -2.36
C VAL A 128 -8.80 3.38 -3.15
N ARG A 129 -9.22 4.39 -3.92
CA ARG A 129 -8.29 5.23 -4.68
C ARG A 129 -7.28 5.94 -3.76
N GLN A 130 -7.76 6.51 -2.67
CA GLN A 130 -6.91 7.19 -1.68
C GLN A 130 -5.91 6.20 -1.05
N PHE A 131 -6.35 5.01 -0.73
CA PHE A 131 -5.48 3.96 -0.18
C PHE A 131 -4.39 3.55 -1.18
N LEU A 132 -4.77 3.38 -2.43
CA LEU A 132 -3.84 3.07 -3.52
C LEU A 132 -2.81 4.18 -3.71
N GLU A 133 -3.24 5.43 -3.69
CA GLU A 133 -2.37 6.60 -3.79
C GLU A 133 -1.37 6.67 -2.62
N ALA A 134 -1.84 6.49 -1.40
CA ALA A 134 -0.99 6.48 -0.21
C ALA A 134 0.04 5.34 -0.26
N THR A 135 -0.35 4.17 -0.73
CA THR A 135 0.55 3.03 -0.91
C THR A 135 1.64 3.33 -1.95
N LYS A 136 1.28 3.94 -3.06
CA LYS A 136 2.25 4.39 -4.07
C LYS A 136 3.24 5.41 -3.50
N THR A 137 2.75 6.38 -2.75
CA THR A 137 3.59 7.39 -2.10
C THR A 137 4.59 6.75 -1.15
N LEU A 138 4.16 5.76 -0.38
CA LEU A 138 5.03 5.01 0.52
C LEU A 138 6.17 4.32 -0.23
N ILE A 139 5.87 3.72 -1.38
CA ILE A 139 6.87 3.06 -2.23
C ILE A 139 7.87 4.08 -2.78
N GLU A 140 7.39 5.21 -3.26
CA GLU A 140 8.23 6.27 -3.85
C GLU A 140 9.23 6.85 -2.86
N HIS A 141 8.87 6.93 -1.59
CA HIS A 141 9.70 7.48 -0.52
C HIS A 141 10.42 6.41 0.30
N ALA A 142 10.42 5.17 -0.16
CA ALA A 142 11.08 4.08 0.54
C ALA A 142 12.59 4.32 0.66
N PRO A 143 13.18 4.09 1.85
CA PRO A 143 14.63 4.18 2.00
C PRO A 143 15.30 3.10 1.16
N GLN A 144 16.53 3.40 0.70
CA GLN A 144 17.26 2.51 -0.20
C GLN A 144 17.62 1.17 0.44
N THR A 145 17.85 1.19 1.74
CA THR A 145 18.06 -0.03 2.53
C THR A 145 17.33 0.09 3.86
N PRO A 146 16.80 -1.03 4.40
CA PRO A 146 16.12 -1.01 5.71
C PRO A 146 17.00 -0.53 6.86
N ASN A 147 18.31 -0.53 6.66
CA ASN A 147 19.29 -0.13 7.66
C ASN A 147 19.64 1.36 7.63
N GLN A 148 19.16 2.10 6.65
CA GLN A 148 19.27 3.56 6.63
C GLN A 148 18.15 4.18 7.44
N ILE A 149 18.14 3.90 8.73
CA ILE A 149 17.25 4.57 9.66
C ILE A 149 17.80 5.97 9.84
N PRO A 150 17.06 7.04 9.47
CA PRO A 150 17.50 8.39 9.82
C PRO A 150 17.49 8.49 11.34
N VAL A 151 18.65 8.73 11.85
CA VAL A 151 18.84 8.99 13.27
C VAL A 151 18.21 10.34 13.60
#